data_4dd16d89e7842faf39196421a3ba6b8b
#
_entry.id   4dd16d89e7842faf39196421a3ba6b8b
#
_cell.length_a   1.000
_cell.length_b   1.000
_cell.length_c   1.000
_cell.angle_alpha   90.00
_cell.angle_beta   90.00
_cell.angle_gamma   90.00
#
_symmetry.space_group_name_H-M   'P 1'
#
loop_
_entity.id
_entity.type
_entity.pdbx_description
1 polymer ?
#
loop_
_entity_poly.entity_id
_entity_poly.type
_entity_poly.pdbx_seq_one_letter_code
_entity_poly.pdbx_strand_id
1 'polypeptide(L)'
;MSYKYFLNIALLFINLNIVSQINFEAKLSKSTLGVNERLRVEFSINEDGDNFSPPEFKNFKVVGGPSQSIKNSWVNGARSYSKSYTYFLSPIKMGTYNIGQAKIEVKGKVYKTLPLEIKVVSAVKNPNRENDPNYVSDSEIYLVSEISKSSPFLNEGFSVVYKLYFSSNIGITNWRELSSPRYADFWSQNIDIDNYTIEDGTYKGKSFRYVTL
;
A
#
# COMPACT_ATOMS: atom_id res chain seq x y z
N MET A 1 -7.21 41.90 54.13
CA MET A 1 -8.20 41.41 53.17
C MET A 1 -7.67 41.58 51.74
N SER A 2 -6.58 40.88 51.32
CA SER A 2 -6.06 41.11 49.95
C SER A 2 -5.24 39.98 49.37
N TYR A 3 -4.61 39.10 50.11
CA TYR A 3 -3.73 38.06 49.58
C TYR A 3 -4.44 36.87 48.89
N LYS A 4 -5.67 36.56 49.31
CA LYS A 4 -6.45 35.46 48.75
C LYS A 4 -6.95 35.75 47.31
N TYR A 5 -7.18 36.99 46.97
CA TYR A 5 -7.63 37.39 45.62
C TYR A 5 -6.44 37.48 44.65
N PHE A 6 -5.26 37.82 45.11
CA PHE A 6 -4.05 37.87 44.28
C PHE A 6 -3.59 36.50 43.84
N LEU A 7 -3.75 35.50 44.71
CA LEU A 7 -3.38 34.10 44.38
C LEU A 7 -4.34 33.48 43.37
N ASN A 8 -5.63 33.85 43.41
CA ASN A 8 -6.63 33.35 42.42
C ASN A 8 -6.49 34.01 41.05
N ILE A 9 -6.00 35.24 40.96
CA ILE A 9 -5.76 35.92 39.67
C ILE A 9 -4.50 35.42 39.02
N ALA A 10 -3.46 35.05 39.77
CA ALA A 10 -2.22 34.45 39.22
C ALA A 10 -2.44 33.07 38.63
N LEU A 11 -3.43 32.30 39.12
CA LEU A 11 -3.77 30.98 38.57
C LEU A 11 -4.54 31.04 37.21
N LEU A 12 -5.11 32.20 36.89
CA LEU A 12 -5.91 32.38 35.67
C LEU A 12 -5.05 32.64 34.43
N PHE A 13 -3.76 32.88 34.55
CA PHE A 13 -2.85 33.20 33.46
C PHE A 13 -1.93 32.06 33.03
N ILE A 14 -2.13 30.84 33.55
CA ILE A 14 -1.43 29.67 33.01
C ILE A 14 -2.17 29.24 31.76
N ASN A 15 -1.99 29.99 30.67
CA ASN A 15 -2.34 29.50 29.35
C ASN A 15 -1.39 28.35 29.02
N LEU A 16 -1.83 27.13 29.30
CA LEU A 16 -1.20 25.93 28.78
C LEU A 16 -1.38 25.95 27.26
N ASN A 17 -0.39 26.45 26.55
CA ASN A 17 -0.30 26.24 25.12
C ASN A 17 -0.14 24.73 24.91
N ILE A 18 -1.25 24.04 24.68
CA ILE A 18 -1.26 22.65 24.22
C ILE A 18 -0.74 22.68 22.78
N VAL A 19 0.57 22.69 22.63
CA VAL A 19 1.20 22.47 21.33
C VAL A 19 0.95 21.02 20.98
N SER A 20 0.17 20.79 19.94
CA SER A 20 -0.01 19.44 19.39
C SER A 20 1.38 18.84 19.12
N GLN A 21 1.69 17.79 19.81
CA GLN A 21 2.98 17.10 19.67
C GLN A 21 3.05 16.47 18.26
N ILE A 22 4.10 16.79 17.52
CA ILE A 22 4.36 16.14 16.23
C ILE A 22 4.70 14.68 16.51
N ASN A 23 3.88 13.80 15.96
CA ASN A 23 4.05 12.35 16.07
C ASN A 23 4.40 11.78 14.68
N PHE A 24 5.60 11.21 14.56
CA PHE A 24 6.05 10.49 13.39
C PHE A 24 6.34 9.05 13.74
N GLU A 25 5.51 8.15 13.26
CA GLU A 25 5.53 6.73 13.62
C GLU A 25 5.66 5.82 12.40
N ALA A 26 6.16 4.62 12.65
CA ALA A 26 6.18 3.54 11.67
C ALA A 26 5.36 2.36 12.19
N LYS A 27 4.63 1.70 11.30
CA LYS A 27 3.80 0.53 11.61
C LYS A 27 4.04 -0.60 10.60
N LEU A 28 4.06 -1.83 11.11
CA LEU A 28 4.07 -3.04 10.32
C LEU A 28 2.67 -3.65 10.31
N SER A 29 2.27 -4.23 9.18
CA SER A 29 1.03 -5.00 9.11
C SER A 29 1.08 -6.29 9.94
N LYS A 30 2.29 -6.81 10.20
CA LYS A 30 2.54 -8.04 10.97
C LYS A 30 3.89 -7.93 11.69
N SER A 31 4.02 -8.56 12.86
CA SER A 31 5.29 -8.75 13.57
C SER A 31 6.01 -10.05 13.19
N THR A 32 5.27 -11.00 12.63
CA THR A 32 5.81 -12.27 12.08
C THR A 32 5.28 -12.46 10.67
N LEU A 33 6.18 -12.81 9.74
CA LEU A 33 5.92 -12.87 8.31
C LEU A 33 6.48 -14.18 7.75
N GLY A 34 5.69 -14.91 6.96
CA GLY A 34 6.21 -16.02 6.17
C GLY A 34 7.10 -15.52 5.02
N VAL A 35 8.13 -16.29 4.67
CA VAL A 35 9.05 -15.91 3.56
C VAL A 35 8.33 -15.76 2.22
N ASN A 36 7.14 -16.33 2.07
CA ASN A 36 6.25 -16.23 0.91
C ASN A 36 5.18 -15.15 1.03
N GLU A 37 5.20 -14.34 2.10
CA GLU A 37 4.23 -13.29 2.32
C GLU A 37 4.82 -11.90 2.01
N ARG A 38 3.93 -10.91 1.90
CA ARG A 38 4.32 -9.49 1.76
C ARG A 38 4.05 -8.75 3.05
N LEU A 39 4.96 -7.87 3.42
CA LEU A 39 4.87 -6.99 4.55
C LEU A 39 4.49 -5.59 4.07
N ARG A 40 3.42 -5.03 4.62
CA ARG A 40 3.12 -3.60 4.48
C ARG A 40 3.81 -2.84 5.62
N VAL A 41 4.59 -1.84 5.24
CA VAL A 41 5.22 -0.88 6.16
C VAL A 41 4.62 0.49 5.88
N GLU A 42 4.09 1.13 6.90
CA GLU A 42 3.49 2.45 6.82
C GLU A 42 4.23 3.41 7.76
N PHE A 43 4.62 4.56 7.22
CA PHE A 43 5.20 5.68 7.96
C PHE A 43 4.17 6.80 7.96
N SER A 44 3.73 7.25 9.14
CA SER A 44 2.69 8.27 9.26
C SER A 44 3.08 9.40 10.18
N ILE A 45 2.73 10.62 9.80
CA ILE A 45 2.96 11.85 10.56
C ILE A 45 1.66 12.66 10.66
N ASN A 46 1.44 13.30 11.80
CA ASN A 46 0.26 14.11 12.08
C ASN A 46 0.42 15.61 11.71
N GLU A 47 1.48 15.97 10.99
CA GLU A 47 1.76 17.33 10.53
C GLU A 47 2.23 17.28 9.06
N ASP A 48 2.13 18.40 8.34
CA ASP A 48 2.66 18.48 6.98
C ASP A 48 4.19 18.54 7.02
N GLY A 49 4.81 17.50 6.48
CA GLY A 49 6.26 17.33 6.46
C GLY A 49 6.76 17.09 5.05
N ASP A 50 8.00 17.52 4.82
CA ASP A 50 8.71 17.43 3.56
C ASP A 50 9.95 16.55 3.68
N ASN A 51 10.67 16.32 2.59
CA ASN A 51 11.94 15.59 2.56
C ASN A 51 11.88 14.22 3.25
N PHE A 52 10.76 13.49 3.04
CA PHE A 52 10.64 12.13 3.57
C PHE A 52 11.74 11.23 3.00
N SER A 53 12.45 10.55 3.90
CA SER A 53 13.50 9.60 3.58
C SER A 53 13.21 8.28 4.27
N PRO A 54 12.88 7.21 3.52
CA PRO A 54 12.67 5.88 4.09
C PRO A 54 13.98 5.31 4.64
N PRO A 55 13.90 4.32 5.54
CA PRO A 55 15.08 3.54 5.91
C PRO A 55 15.53 2.64 4.75
N GLU A 56 16.76 2.17 4.82
CA GLU A 56 17.22 1.11 3.97
C GLU A 56 16.54 -0.21 4.37
N PHE A 57 15.84 -0.86 3.43
CA PHE A 57 15.13 -2.12 3.67
C PHE A 57 16.05 -3.34 3.46
N LYS A 58 17.10 -3.43 4.29
CA LYS A 58 18.03 -4.57 4.25
C LYS A 58 17.28 -5.89 4.42
N ASN A 59 17.64 -6.90 3.62
CA ASN A 59 17.01 -8.23 3.61
C ASN A 59 15.57 -8.29 3.08
N PHE A 60 15.07 -7.19 2.53
CA PHE A 60 13.78 -7.13 1.85
C PHE A 60 13.93 -6.54 0.46
N LYS A 61 13.14 -7.08 -0.47
CA LYS A 61 12.93 -6.46 -1.79
C LYS A 61 11.70 -5.56 -1.71
N VAL A 62 11.82 -4.30 -2.11
CA VAL A 62 10.67 -3.41 -2.28
C VAL A 62 9.89 -3.88 -3.51
N VAL A 63 8.65 -4.31 -3.32
CA VAL A 63 7.76 -4.82 -4.37
C VAL A 63 6.61 -3.87 -4.67
N GLY A 64 6.49 -2.76 -3.92
CA GLY A 64 5.52 -1.70 -4.16
C GLY A 64 5.78 -0.48 -3.29
N GLY A 65 5.35 0.69 -3.77
CA GLY A 65 5.51 1.96 -3.06
C GLY A 65 6.73 2.80 -3.49
N PRO A 66 6.93 4.01 -2.87
CA PRO A 66 6.02 4.56 -1.88
C PRO A 66 4.65 4.97 -2.44
N SER A 67 3.58 4.60 -1.76
CA SER A 67 2.26 5.19 -1.97
C SER A 67 2.04 6.25 -0.90
N GLN A 68 1.78 7.48 -1.31
CA GLN A 68 1.49 8.60 -0.40
C GLN A 68 -0.01 8.78 -0.25
N SER A 69 -0.46 8.99 0.99
CA SER A 69 -1.83 9.34 1.31
C SER A 69 -1.85 10.55 2.25
N ILE A 70 -2.75 11.50 1.99
CA ILE A 70 -2.98 12.65 2.87
C ILE A 70 -4.44 12.62 3.28
N LYS A 71 -4.68 12.62 4.59
CA LYS A 71 -6.01 12.74 5.19
C LYS A 71 -6.08 14.04 5.97
N ASN A 72 -7.10 14.82 5.70
CA ASN A 72 -7.38 16.05 6.41
C ASN A 72 -8.88 16.06 6.76
N SER A 73 -9.21 16.10 8.03
CA SER A 73 -10.60 16.10 8.47
C SER A 73 -10.85 17.17 9.53
N TRP A 74 -12.09 17.63 9.58
CA TRP A 74 -12.59 18.60 10.56
C TRP A 74 -13.81 17.99 11.23
N VAL A 75 -13.72 17.75 12.51
CA VAL A 75 -14.83 17.21 13.31
C VAL A 75 -15.00 18.06 14.54
N ASN A 76 -16.17 18.63 14.73
CA ASN A 76 -16.50 19.49 15.88
C ASN A 76 -15.48 20.63 16.14
N GLY A 77 -14.98 21.27 15.06
CA GLY A 77 -13.98 22.34 15.17
C GLY A 77 -12.53 21.85 15.38
N ALA A 78 -12.31 20.58 15.62
CA ALA A 78 -10.98 20.01 15.72
C ALA A 78 -10.49 19.54 14.35
N ARG A 79 -9.29 19.99 13.95
CA ARG A 79 -8.60 19.54 12.75
C ARG A 79 -7.75 18.33 13.06
N SER A 80 -7.89 17.27 12.28
CA SER A 80 -6.91 16.18 12.24
C SER A 80 -6.24 16.12 10.87
N TYR A 81 -4.93 15.94 10.88
CA TYR A 81 -4.10 15.79 9.70
C TYR A 81 -3.26 14.53 9.82
N SER A 82 -3.13 13.80 8.72
CA SER A 82 -2.22 12.65 8.64
C SER A 82 -1.68 12.54 7.22
N LYS A 83 -0.37 12.46 7.10
CA LYS A 83 0.36 12.16 5.86
C LYS A 83 1.07 10.85 6.03
N SER A 84 0.86 9.89 5.14
CA SER A 84 1.44 8.56 5.25
C SER A 84 2.13 8.12 3.96
N TYR A 85 3.17 7.29 4.13
CA TYR A 85 3.95 6.67 3.06
C TYR A 85 3.96 5.16 3.28
N THR A 86 3.43 4.42 2.33
CA THR A 86 3.27 2.97 2.41
C THR A 86 4.18 2.26 1.44
N TYR A 87 4.90 1.25 1.93
CA TYR A 87 5.73 0.34 1.16
C TYR A 87 5.23 -1.09 1.30
N PHE A 88 5.41 -1.88 0.26
CA PHE A 88 5.23 -3.32 0.29
C PHE A 88 6.59 -4.00 0.08
N LEU A 89 6.94 -4.86 1.02
CA LEU A 89 8.23 -5.53 1.08
C LEU A 89 8.04 -7.03 0.95
N SER A 90 8.92 -7.69 0.21
CA SER A 90 9.03 -9.15 0.16
C SER A 90 10.34 -9.57 0.84
N PRO A 91 10.32 -10.47 1.82
CA PRO A 91 11.53 -10.93 2.48
C PRO A 91 12.39 -11.75 1.52
N ILE A 92 13.72 -11.67 1.67
CA ILE A 92 14.66 -12.43 0.85
C ILE A 92 14.94 -13.81 1.47
N LYS A 93 15.03 -13.87 2.81
CA LYS A 93 15.29 -15.11 3.56
C LYS A 93 14.70 -15.05 4.97
N MET A 94 14.61 -16.20 5.63
CA MET A 94 14.20 -16.30 7.04
C MET A 94 15.21 -15.62 7.96
N GLY A 95 14.74 -15.11 9.10
CA GLY A 95 15.54 -14.45 10.13
C GLY A 95 14.77 -13.39 10.89
N THR A 96 15.39 -12.79 11.90
CA THR A 96 14.87 -11.61 12.58
C THR A 96 15.60 -10.38 12.07
N TYR A 97 14.87 -9.37 11.65
CA TYR A 97 15.39 -8.18 11.00
C TYR A 97 14.86 -6.92 11.64
N ASN A 98 15.66 -5.85 11.60
CA ASN A 98 15.24 -4.52 11.98
C ASN A 98 15.03 -3.65 10.76
N ILE A 99 13.85 -3.04 10.67
CA ILE A 99 13.58 -1.93 9.75
C ILE A 99 14.01 -0.67 10.47
N GLY A 100 14.94 0.05 9.89
CA GLY A 100 15.56 1.23 10.47
C GLY A 100 14.59 2.41 10.62
N GLN A 101 15.13 3.55 11.02
CA GLN A 101 14.37 4.78 11.20
C GLN A 101 14.12 5.48 9.86
N ALA A 102 12.88 5.83 9.57
CA ALA A 102 12.56 6.83 8.56
C ALA A 102 12.79 8.24 9.11
N LYS A 103 12.98 9.20 8.20
CA LYS A 103 13.18 10.62 8.52
C LYS A 103 12.18 11.45 7.74
N ILE A 104 11.73 12.55 8.36
CA ILE A 104 10.91 13.57 7.69
C ILE A 104 11.24 14.93 8.31
N GLU A 105 11.12 15.98 7.54
CA GLU A 105 11.37 17.34 7.97
C GLU A 105 10.04 18.08 8.17
N VAL A 106 9.88 18.75 9.31
CA VAL A 106 8.74 19.62 9.59
C VAL A 106 9.27 20.96 10.10
N LYS A 107 9.00 22.03 9.39
CA LYS A 107 9.42 23.40 9.73
C LYS A 107 10.94 23.50 10.02
N GLY A 108 11.77 22.85 9.20
CA GLY A 108 13.22 22.83 9.31
C GLY A 108 13.78 21.90 10.41
N LYS A 109 12.92 21.13 11.11
CA LYS A 109 13.32 20.17 12.12
C LYS A 109 13.09 18.74 11.64
N VAL A 110 14.12 17.89 11.81
CA VAL A 110 14.06 16.48 11.39
C VAL A 110 13.45 15.62 12.51
N TYR A 111 12.42 14.87 12.17
CA TYR A 111 11.78 13.85 12.98
C TYR A 111 12.16 12.46 12.48
N LYS A 112 12.24 11.50 13.39
CA LYS A 112 12.62 10.11 13.09
C LYS A 112 11.63 9.16 13.73
N THR A 113 11.31 8.07 13.03
CA THR A 113 10.52 6.97 13.61
C THR A 113 11.38 6.14 14.56
N LEU A 114 10.74 5.31 15.37
CA LEU A 114 11.43 4.22 16.06
C LEU A 114 11.72 3.09 15.05
N PRO A 115 12.82 2.34 15.23
CA PRO A 115 13.07 1.14 14.45
C PRO A 115 12.04 0.06 14.80
N LEU A 116 11.73 -0.82 13.84
CA LEU A 116 10.75 -1.89 14.01
C LEU A 116 11.42 -3.24 13.79
N GLU A 117 11.12 -4.20 14.66
CA GLU A 117 11.57 -5.58 14.50
C GLU A 117 10.51 -6.40 13.78
N ILE A 118 10.97 -7.28 12.88
CA ILE A 118 10.14 -8.23 12.13
C ILE A 118 10.83 -9.60 12.10
N LYS A 119 10.07 -10.64 12.44
CA LYS A 119 10.51 -12.03 12.37
C LYS A 119 10.02 -12.67 11.08
N VAL A 120 10.92 -13.11 10.22
CA VAL A 120 10.60 -13.86 9.01
C VAL A 120 10.80 -15.35 9.27
N VAL A 121 9.73 -16.10 9.11
CA VAL A 121 9.67 -17.55 9.34
C VAL A 121 9.56 -18.31 8.01
N SER A 122 9.57 -19.64 8.07
CA SER A 122 9.31 -20.49 6.91
C SER A 122 7.99 -20.15 6.22
N ALA A 123 7.83 -20.54 4.96
CA ALA A 123 6.61 -20.34 4.21
C ALA A 123 5.40 -20.86 4.99
N VAL A 124 4.40 -20.00 5.19
CA VAL A 124 3.19 -20.35 5.92
C VAL A 124 2.22 -20.99 4.94
N LYS A 125 1.80 -22.20 5.21
CA LYS A 125 0.56 -22.74 4.64
C LYS A 125 -0.57 -21.96 5.29
N ASN A 126 -1.33 -21.20 4.51
CA ASN A 126 -2.36 -20.29 4.98
C ASN A 126 -3.63 -21.03 5.49
N PRO A 127 -3.76 -21.34 6.77
CA PRO A 127 -5.02 -21.87 7.28
C PRO A 127 -6.04 -20.80 7.67
N ASN A 128 -5.68 -19.53 7.78
CA ASN A 128 -6.55 -18.51 8.38
C ASN A 128 -6.81 -17.26 7.51
N ARG A 129 -6.54 -17.34 6.21
CA ARG A 129 -6.86 -16.22 5.32
C ARG A 129 -8.34 -16.14 4.95
N GLU A 130 -9.09 -17.21 5.12
CA GLU A 130 -10.53 -17.26 4.82
C GLU A 130 -11.38 -16.29 5.68
N ASN A 131 -10.84 -15.82 6.80
CA ASN A 131 -11.52 -14.89 7.72
C ASN A 131 -11.02 -13.43 7.64
N ASP A 132 -10.09 -13.09 6.77
CA ASP A 132 -9.69 -11.71 6.53
C ASP A 132 -10.56 -11.12 5.41
N PRO A 133 -11.45 -10.15 5.69
CA PRO A 133 -12.33 -9.58 4.68
C PRO A 133 -11.59 -8.87 3.53
N ASN A 134 -10.28 -8.60 3.69
CA ASN A 134 -9.43 -8.03 2.65
C ASN A 134 -8.50 -9.08 2.00
N TYR A 135 -8.65 -10.35 2.37
CA TYR A 135 -7.83 -11.39 1.79
C TYR A 135 -8.35 -11.80 0.43
N VAL A 136 -7.52 -11.60 -0.55
CA VAL A 136 -7.69 -12.15 -1.90
C VAL A 136 -6.69 -13.26 -2.09
N SER A 137 -7.17 -14.49 -2.26
CA SER A 137 -6.32 -15.64 -2.58
C SER A 137 -5.63 -15.43 -3.92
N ASP A 138 -4.37 -15.82 -4.05
CA ASP A 138 -3.67 -15.87 -5.34
C ASP A 138 -4.39 -16.79 -6.34
N SER A 139 -5.31 -17.66 -5.86
CA SER A 139 -6.16 -18.52 -6.68
C SER A 139 -7.50 -17.88 -7.06
N GLU A 140 -7.75 -16.63 -6.69
CA GLU A 140 -9.02 -15.93 -6.93
C GLU A 140 -8.88 -14.74 -7.89
N ILE A 141 -7.64 -14.37 -8.25
CA ILE A 141 -7.36 -13.36 -9.28
C ILE A 141 -6.31 -13.90 -10.25
N TYR A 142 -6.61 -13.78 -11.53
CA TYR A 142 -5.70 -14.18 -12.61
C TYR A 142 -5.65 -13.11 -13.68
N LEU A 143 -4.45 -12.66 -14.04
CA LEU A 143 -4.23 -11.89 -15.25
C LEU A 143 -3.83 -12.88 -16.36
N VAL A 144 -4.64 -12.95 -17.39
CA VAL A 144 -4.49 -13.90 -18.51
C VAL A 144 -4.32 -13.12 -19.80
N SER A 145 -3.36 -13.50 -20.61
CA SER A 145 -3.23 -13.01 -21.99
C SER A 145 -3.79 -14.05 -22.95
N GLU A 146 -4.68 -13.63 -23.83
CA GLU A 146 -5.23 -14.43 -24.92
C GLU A 146 -4.71 -13.91 -26.26
N ILE A 147 -4.24 -14.80 -27.11
CA ILE A 147 -3.78 -14.46 -28.45
C ILE A 147 -4.75 -15.01 -29.47
N SER A 148 -5.12 -14.21 -30.46
CA SER A 148 -6.06 -14.63 -31.53
C SER A 148 -5.46 -15.69 -32.46
N LYS A 149 -4.13 -15.77 -32.55
CA LYS A 149 -3.43 -16.74 -33.42
C LYS A 149 -2.07 -17.10 -32.82
N SER A 150 -1.83 -18.38 -32.59
CA SER A 150 -0.58 -18.89 -32.01
C SER A 150 0.57 -19.07 -33.01
N SER A 151 0.27 -19.09 -34.30
CA SER A 151 1.25 -19.30 -35.40
C SER A 151 0.91 -18.37 -36.56
N PRO A 152 1.14 -17.05 -36.41
CA PRO A 152 0.91 -16.10 -37.49
C PRO A 152 1.98 -16.24 -38.59
N PHE A 153 1.61 -15.94 -39.81
CA PHE A 153 2.56 -15.80 -40.93
C PHE A 153 3.34 -14.47 -40.80
N LEU A 154 4.46 -14.38 -41.48
CA LEU A 154 5.21 -13.12 -41.59
C LEU A 154 4.31 -12.02 -42.19
N ASN A 155 4.30 -10.86 -41.54
CA ASN A 155 3.40 -9.72 -41.86
C ASN A 155 1.91 -9.94 -41.59
N GLU A 156 1.54 -11.03 -40.94
CA GLU A 156 0.14 -11.23 -40.53
C GLU A 156 -0.12 -10.56 -39.16
N GLY A 157 -1.24 -9.81 -39.11
CA GLY A 157 -1.70 -9.21 -37.85
C GLY A 157 -2.41 -10.24 -36.95
N PHE A 158 -2.17 -10.14 -35.65
CA PHE A 158 -2.94 -10.87 -34.64
C PHE A 158 -3.14 -9.95 -33.42
N SER A 159 -4.14 -10.28 -32.61
CA SER A 159 -4.44 -9.53 -31.40
C SER A 159 -3.96 -10.28 -30.16
N VAL A 160 -3.54 -9.49 -29.14
CA VAL A 160 -3.28 -9.94 -27.78
C VAL A 160 -4.27 -9.21 -26.88
N VAL A 161 -5.07 -9.97 -26.13
CA VAL A 161 -6.08 -9.45 -25.22
C VAL A 161 -5.70 -9.83 -23.81
N TYR A 162 -5.70 -8.88 -22.90
CA TYR A 162 -5.49 -9.13 -21.48
C TYR A 162 -6.83 -9.17 -20.77
N LYS A 163 -7.05 -10.22 -19.98
CA LYS A 163 -8.26 -10.39 -19.16
C LYS A 163 -7.87 -10.56 -17.71
N LEU A 164 -8.47 -9.77 -16.84
CA LEU A 164 -8.35 -9.91 -15.40
C LEU A 164 -9.55 -10.71 -14.89
N TYR A 165 -9.31 -11.99 -14.57
CA TYR A 165 -10.29 -12.86 -13.94
C TYR A 165 -10.25 -12.70 -12.42
N PHE A 166 -11.41 -12.64 -11.79
CA PHE A 166 -11.56 -12.55 -10.34
C PHE A 166 -12.80 -13.28 -9.85
N SER A 167 -12.71 -13.85 -8.67
CA SER A 167 -13.82 -14.58 -8.04
C SER A 167 -15.02 -13.68 -7.80
N SER A 168 -16.23 -14.23 -7.81
CA SER A 168 -17.49 -13.48 -7.67
C SER A 168 -17.63 -12.74 -6.32
N ASN A 169 -16.91 -13.17 -5.30
CA ASN A 169 -16.86 -12.53 -3.97
C ASN A 169 -15.89 -11.35 -3.91
N ILE A 170 -15.11 -11.08 -4.98
CA ILE A 170 -14.16 -9.98 -5.04
C ILE A 170 -14.78 -8.81 -5.79
N GLY A 171 -14.74 -7.61 -5.20
CA GLY A 171 -15.04 -6.36 -5.86
C GLY A 171 -13.77 -5.67 -6.32
N ILE A 172 -13.66 -5.36 -7.62
CA ILE A 172 -12.59 -4.52 -8.16
C ILE A 172 -13.12 -3.10 -8.23
N THR A 173 -12.55 -2.20 -7.44
CA THR A 173 -12.95 -0.79 -7.39
C THR A 173 -12.02 0.13 -8.17
N ASN A 174 -10.76 -0.29 -8.35
CA ASN A 174 -9.76 0.45 -9.11
C ASN A 174 -8.57 -0.45 -9.47
N TRP A 175 -7.95 -0.20 -10.62
CA TRP A 175 -6.66 -0.81 -11.00
C TRP A 175 -5.77 0.22 -11.68
N ARG A 176 -4.49 -0.08 -11.72
CA ARG A 176 -3.50 0.74 -12.40
C ARG A 176 -2.46 -0.16 -13.05
N GLU A 177 -2.19 0.08 -14.31
CA GLU A 177 -1.06 -0.53 -14.99
C GLU A 177 0.25 0.01 -14.38
N LEU A 178 1.14 -0.90 -14.00
CA LEU A 178 2.46 -0.58 -13.44
C LEU A 178 3.57 -0.63 -14.47
N SER A 179 3.37 -1.41 -15.54
CA SER A 179 4.29 -1.55 -16.66
C SER A 179 3.56 -2.06 -17.88
N SER A 180 3.80 -1.44 -19.02
CA SER A 180 3.26 -1.89 -20.31
C SER A 180 4.00 -3.13 -20.82
N PRO A 181 3.29 -4.08 -21.45
CA PRO A 181 3.92 -5.22 -22.12
C PRO A 181 4.89 -4.77 -23.20
N ARG A 182 5.98 -5.51 -23.37
CA ARG A 182 6.93 -5.28 -24.45
C ARG A 182 6.85 -6.44 -25.44
N TYR A 183 6.65 -6.10 -26.69
CA TYR A 183 6.60 -7.06 -27.79
C TYR A 183 7.85 -6.90 -28.65
N ALA A 184 8.94 -7.57 -28.23
CA ALA A 184 10.18 -7.55 -29.01
C ALA A 184 9.94 -8.11 -30.41
N ASP A 185 10.51 -7.46 -31.43
CA ASP A 185 10.43 -7.85 -32.85
C ASP A 185 9.04 -7.77 -33.49
N PHE A 186 8.05 -7.20 -32.81
CA PHE A 186 6.72 -6.93 -33.36
C PHE A 186 6.44 -5.43 -33.40
N TRP A 187 5.82 -5.00 -34.49
CA TRP A 187 5.11 -3.73 -34.46
C TRP A 187 3.80 -3.92 -33.73
N SER A 188 3.50 -3.07 -32.77
CA SER A 188 2.29 -3.16 -31.97
C SER A 188 1.56 -1.83 -31.90
N GLN A 189 0.23 -1.90 -31.88
CA GLN A 189 -0.67 -0.77 -31.66
C GLN A 189 -1.61 -1.11 -30.51
N ASN A 190 -1.72 -0.24 -29.53
CA ASN A 190 -2.72 -0.37 -28.49
C ASN A 190 -4.09 0.00 -29.04
N ILE A 191 -5.11 -0.77 -28.62
CA ILE A 191 -6.51 -0.50 -28.88
C ILE A 191 -7.10 -0.08 -27.52
N ASP A 192 -7.49 1.18 -27.43
CA ASP A 192 -8.09 1.70 -26.22
C ASP A 192 -9.49 1.11 -26.00
N ILE A 193 -9.80 0.76 -24.74
CA ILE A 193 -11.12 0.26 -24.35
C ILE A 193 -11.82 1.39 -23.59
N ASP A 194 -12.81 1.99 -24.21
CA ASP A 194 -13.52 3.15 -23.64
C ASP A 194 -14.38 2.80 -22.41
N ASN A 195 -14.90 1.56 -22.37
CA ASN A 195 -15.76 1.10 -21.29
C ASN A 195 -15.35 -0.29 -20.81
N TYR A 196 -14.96 -0.39 -19.57
CA TYR A 196 -14.66 -1.67 -18.95
C TYR A 196 -15.93 -2.32 -18.41
N THR A 197 -16.32 -3.42 -19.04
CA THR A 197 -17.49 -4.21 -18.63
C THR A 197 -17.04 -5.46 -17.90
N ILE A 198 -17.69 -5.75 -16.78
CA ILE A 198 -17.48 -7.01 -16.06
C ILE A 198 -18.39 -8.07 -16.65
N GLU A 199 -17.80 -9.16 -17.09
CA GLU A 199 -18.49 -10.29 -17.71
C GLU A 199 -18.28 -11.56 -16.87
N ASP A 200 -19.21 -12.51 -16.99
CA ASP A 200 -19.07 -13.85 -16.43
C ASP A 200 -18.29 -14.76 -17.37
N GLY A 201 -17.39 -15.56 -16.81
CA GLY A 201 -16.54 -16.45 -17.58
C GLY A 201 -16.04 -17.64 -16.80
N THR A 202 -15.39 -18.56 -17.50
CA THR A 202 -14.79 -19.76 -16.89
C THR A 202 -13.29 -19.76 -17.11
N TYR A 203 -12.53 -19.98 -16.06
CA TYR A 203 -11.08 -20.15 -16.12
C TYR A 203 -10.65 -21.36 -15.31
N LYS A 204 -9.85 -22.24 -15.91
CA LYS A 204 -9.43 -23.53 -15.31
C LYS A 204 -10.58 -24.36 -14.73
N GLY A 205 -11.73 -24.37 -15.43
CA GLY A 205 -12.90 -25.15 -15.03
C GLY A 205 -13.70 -24.59 -13.87
N LYS A 206 -13.43 -23.38 -13.44
CA LYS A 206 -14.18 -22.67 -12.37
C LYS A 206 -14.82 -21.40 -12.92
N SER A 207 -15.95 -21.01 -12.35
CA SER A 207 -16.64 -19.76 -12.69
C SER A 207 -15.92 -18.57 -12.07
N PHE A 208 -15.72 -17.54 -12.88
CA PHE A 208 -15.12 -16.26 -12.52
C PHE A 208 -15.90 -15.14 -13.19
N ARG A 209 -15.72 -13.94 -12.71
CA ARG A 209 -15.98 -12.72 -13.47
C ARG A 209 -14.67 -12.23 -14.07
N TYR A 210 -14.74 -11.56 -15.20
CA TYR A 210 -13.52 -10.96 -15.78
C TYR A 210 -13.82 -9.59 -16.37
N VAL A 211 -12.75 -8.82 -16.52
CA VAL A 211 -12.73 -7.57 -17.26
C VAL A 211 -11.62 -7.66 -18.31
N THR A 212 -11.92 -7.19 -19.51
CA THR A 212 -10.93 -7.03 -20.59
C THR A 212 -10.22 -5.70 -20.38
N LEU A 213 -8.88 -5.73 -20.45
CA LEU A 213 -7.99 -4.59 -20.22
C LEU A 213 -7.40 -4.07 -21.51
#